data_16152abb3053971dd0496fc01e08ee46
#
_entry.id   16152abb3053971dd0496fc01e08ee46
#
_cell.length_a   1.000
_cell.length_b   1.000
_cell.length_c   1.000
_cell.angle_alpha   90.00
_cell.angle_beta   90.00
_cell.angle_gamma   90.00
#
_symmetry.space_group_name_H-M   'P 1'
#
loop_
_entity.id
_entity.type
_entity.pdbx_description
1 polymer ?
#
loop_
_entity_poly.entity_id
_entity_poly.type
_entity_poly.pdbx_seq_one_letter_code
_entity_poly.pdbx_strand_id
1 'polypeptide(L)'
;RLFRLSADETLPSIGTPPPTDGPAMSLVRAAHKAIDSISTDIEGFRFNRAVAQLYTLANAINEQAADAEGASAARRFAIETLTMLMAPIAPHIAEEMWANLGHDKMLAHVAWPVADPAMIAEDIVEIGVQVNGKLRDTVSLERDADEDTARAAALERPGVIRYLEGQSPKKVIVVKNRIINVVV
;
A
#
# COMPACT_ATOMS: atom_id res chain seq x y z
N ARG A 1 8.48 14.76 -14.32
CA ARG A 1 8.85 14.20 -13.02
C ARG A 1 9.01 12.69 -13.07
N LEU A 2 8.01 11.93 -13.56
CA LEU A 2 8.05 10.46 -13.64
C LEU A 2 9.21 9.97 -14.51
N PHE A 3 9.41 10.54 -15.68
CA PHE A 3 10.48 10.19 -16.63
C PHE A 3 11.88 10.15 -16.00
N ARG A 4 12.18 11.04 -15.03
CA ARG A 4 13.50 11.06 -14.37
C ARG A 4 13.81 9.81 -13.56
N LEU A 5 12.80 9.04 -13.17
CA LEU A 5 13.00 7.80 -12.42
C LEU A 5 13.69 6.72 -13.27
N SER A 6 13.46 6.72 -14.59
CA SER A 6 14.10 5.76 -15.50
C SER A 6 15.57 6.07 -15.82
N ALA A 7 16.06 7.25 -15.41
CA ALA A 7 17.44 7.67 -15.57
C ALA A 7 18.31 7.43 -14.30
N ASP A 8 17.83 6.64 -13.36
CA ASP A 8 18.54 6.28 -12.13
C ASP A 8 19.62 5.24 -12.42
N GLU A 9 20.87 5.67 -12.53
CA GLU A 9 22.04 4.81 -12.82
C GLU A 9 22.42 3.87 -11.66
N THR A 10 21.78 4.03 -10.50
CA THR A 10 22.06 3.19 -9.31
C THR A 10 21.19 1.92 -9.28
N LEU A 11 20.31 1.76 -10.25
CA LEU A 11 19.43 0.60 -10.32
C LEU A 11 20.22 -0.67 -10.67
N PRO A 12 19.90 -1.83 -10.06
CA PRO A 12 20.53 -3.09 -10.36
C PRO A 12 20.16 -3.58 -11.76
N SER A 13 20.75 -4.66 -12.22
CA SER A 13 20.50 -5.26 -13.53
C SER A 13 19.02 -5.67 -13.70
N ILE A 14 18.57 -5.72 -14.96
CA ILE A 14 17.26 -6.27 -15.34
C ILE A 14 17.10 -7.68 -14.76
N GLY A 15 15.91 -8.00 -14.25
CA GLY A 15 15.62 -9.31 -13.69
C GLY A 15 16.10 -9.50 -12.25
N THR A 16 16.71 -8.49 -11.62
CA THR A 16 16.98 -8.54 -10.18
C THR A 16 15.65 -8.65 -9.43
N PRO A 17 15.43 -9.73 -8.64
CA PRO A 17 14.17 -9.90 -7.93
C PRO A 17 14.01 -8.82 -6.85
N PRO A 18 12.78 -8.35 -6.60
CA PRO A 18 12.53 -7.47 -5.47
C PRO A 18 12.81 -8.21 -4.15
N PRO A 19 13.10 -7.49 -3.06
CA PRO A 19 13.27 -8.11 -1.76
C PRO A 19 11.98 -8.77 -1.29
N THR A 20 12.10 -9.86 -0.51
CA THR A 20 10.97 -10.61 0.06
C THR A 20 10.74 -10.30 1.54
N ASP A 21 11.66 -9.56 2.16
CA ASP A 21 11.62 -9.14 3.56
C ASP A 21 12.38 -7.82 3.76
N GLY A 22 12.43 -7.35 4.98
CA GLY A 22 13.18 -6.16 5.35
C GLY A 22 12.49 -4.82 5.06
N PRO A 23 13.21 -3.70 5.32
CA PRO A 23 12.63 -2.35 5.32
C PRO A 23 12.15 -1.87 3.94
N ALA A 24 12.71 -2.41 2.84
CA ALA A 24 12.31 -2.02 1.49
C ALA A 24 11.02 -2.70 0.99
N MET A 25 10.46 -3.65 1.76
CA MET A 25 9.20 -4.31 1.44
C MET A 25 8.00 -3.36 1.35
N SER A 26 8.04 -2.25 2.07
CA SER A 26 7.01 -1.22 2.00
C SER A 26 6.83 -0.69 0.57
N LEU A 27 7.93 -0.49 -0.16
CA LEU A 27 7.89 -0.05 -1.56
C LEU A 27 7.38 -1.16 -2.50
N VAL A 28 7.79 -2.42 -2.27
CA VAL A 28 7.27 -3.57 -3.04
C VAL A 28 5.76 -3.69 -2.86
N ARG A 29 5.26 -3.62 -1.62
CA ARG A 29 3.82 -3.61 -1.32
C ARG A 29 3.10 -2.42 -1.97
N ALA A 30 3.70 -1.22 -1.95
CA ALA A 30 3.14 -0.05 -2.62
C ALA A 30 3.00 -0.26 -4.14
N ALA A 31 3.97 -0.92 -4.78
CA ALA A 31 3.90 -1.26 -6.19
C ALA A 31 2.76 -2.26 -6.48
N HIS A 32 2.59 -3.32 -5.68
CA HIS A 32 1.49 -4.27 -5.83
C HIS A 32 0.11 -3.63 -5.58
N LYS A 33 -0.02 -2.75 -4.58
CA LYS A 33 -1.24 -1.94 -4.35
C LYS A 33 -1.56 -1.05 -5.55
N ALA A 34 -0.53 -0.44 -6.17
CA ALA A 34 -0.70 0.36 -7.38
C ALA A 34 -1.17 -0.48 -8.57
N ILE A 35 -0.62 -1.69 -8.77
CA ILE A 35 -1.08 -2.62 -9.81
C ILE A 35 -2.59 -2.90 -9.66
N ASP A 36 -3.03 -3.28 -8.48
CA ASP A 36 -4.43 -3.62 -8.21
C ASP A 36 -5.36 -2.41 -8.42
N SER A 37 -5.04 -1.27 -7.78
CA SER A 37 -5.89 -0.08 -7.83
C SER A 37 -5.95 0.55 -9.22
N ILE A 38 -4.82 0.64 -9.95
CA ILE A 38 -4.76 1.23 -11.28
C ILE A 38 -5.45 0.32 -12.31
N SER A 39 -5.27 -1.01 -12.22
CA SER A 39 -5.98 -1.96 -13.08
C SER A 39 -7.51 -1.78 -12.95
N THR A 40 -8.00 -1.78 -11.71
CA THR A 40 -9.42 -1.54 -11.41
C THR A 40 -9.90 -0.17 -11.90
N ASP A 41 -9.08 0.87 -11.79
CA ASP A 41 -9.46 2.22 -12.22
C ASP A 41 -9.46 2.36 -13.76
N ILE A 42 -8.52 1.72 -14.46
CA ILE A 42 -8.49 1.68 -15.94
C ILE A 42 -9.70 0.89 -16.49
N GLU A 43 -9.99 -0.29 -15.96
CA GLU A 43 -11.17 -1.10 -16.33
C GLU A 43 -12.48 -0.33 -16.12
N GLY A 44 -12.54 0.47 -15.05
CA GLY A 44 -13.67 1.34 -14.73
C GLY A 44 -13.67 2.71 -15.44
N PHE A 45 -12.75 2.97 -16.39
CA PHE A 45 -12.56 4.25 -17.08
C PHE A 45 -12.34 5.43 -16.14
N ARG A 46 -11.77 5.20 -14.95
CA ARG A 46 -11.47 6.22 -13.94
C ARG A 46 -10.04 6.76 -14.06
N PHE A 47 -9.67 7.23 -15.24
CA PHE A 47 -8.29 7.65 -15.55
C PHE A 47 -7.73 8.73 -14.61
N ASN A 48 -8.56 9.65 -14.12
CA ASN A 48 -8.09 10.67 -13.16
C ASN A 48 -7.58 10.04 -11.85
N ARG A 49 -8.23 8.96 -11.40
CA ARG A 49 -7.80 8.20 -10.22
C ARG A 49 -6.54 7.40 -10.51
N ALA A 50 -6.49 6.73 -11.67
CA ALA A 50 -5.30 6.01 -12.11
C ALA A 50 -4.06 6.94 -12.14
N VAL A 51 -4.20 8.15 -12.69
CA VAL A 51 -3.11 9.15 -12.66
C VAL A 51 -2.71 9.54 -11.24
N ALA A 52 -3.67 9.75 -10.33
CA ALA A 52 -3.36 10.04 -8.93
C ALA A 52 -2.58 8.90 -8.26
N GLN A 53 -2.95 7.64 -8.54
CA GLN A 53 -2.24 6.47 -8.02
C GLN A 53 -0.82 6.33 -8.58
N LEU A 54 -0.59 6.68 -9.87
CA LEU A 54 0.77 6.75 -10.43
C LEU A 54 1.65 7.75 -9.66
N TYR A 55 1.12 8.92 -9.29
CA TYR A 55 1.85 9.88 -8.48
C TYR A 55 2.09 9.39 -7.05
N THR A 56 1.14 8.67 -6.47
CA THR A 56 1.31 8.04 -5.14
C THR A 56 2.48 7.05 -5.16
N LEU A 57 2.54 6.16 -6.17
CA LEU A 57 3.66 5.23 -6.31
C LEU A 57 4.99 5.96 -6.55
N ALA A 58 4.99 7.00 -7.41
CA ALA A 58 6.19 7.81 -7.66
C ALA A 58 6.70 8.53 -6.41
N ASN A 59 5.81 8.97 -5.53
CA ASN A 59 6.18 9.54 -4.24
C ASN A 59 6.82 8.49 -3.34
N ALA A 60 6.22 7.31 -3.22
CA ALA A 60 6.79 6.19 -2.45
C ALA A 60 8.19 5.80 -2.95
N ILE A 61 8.42 5.78 -4.27
CA ILE A 61 9.75 5.54 -4.86
C ILE A 61 10.77 6.61 -4.41
N ASN A 62 10.36 7.89 -4.39
CA ASN A 62 11.26 8.98 -3.99
C ASN A 62 11.51 9.03 -2.48
N GLU A 63 10.56 8.57 -1.66
CA GLU A 63 10.65 8.55 -0.20
C GLU A 63 11.43 7.34 0.33
N GLN A 64 11.62 6.31 -0.51
CA GLN A 64 12.39 5.13 -0.13
C GLN A 64 13.83 5.51 0.21
N ALA A 65 14.26 5.22 1.43
CA ALA A 65 15.63 5.45 1.87
C ALA A 65 16.62 4.65 0.98
N ALA A 66 17.60 5.33 0.41
CA ALA A 66 18.51 4.73 -0.58
C ALA A 66 19.49 3.72 0.04
N ASP A 67 19.79 3.88 1.33
CA ASP A 67 20.70 3.05 2.13
C ASP A 67 20.01 1.85 2.80
N ALA A 68 18.69 1.75 2.69
CA ALA A 68 17.96 0.62 3.26
C ALA A 68 18.32 -0.68 2.52
N GLU A 69 18.42 -1.77 3.27
CA GLU A 69 18.65 -3.11 2.69
C GLU A 69 17.56 -3.45 1.67
N GLY A 70 17.98 -3.91 0.48
CA GLY A 70 17.08 -4.23 -0.63
C GLY A 70 16.50 -3.01 -1.38
N ALA A 71 16.84 -1.77 -0.99
CA ALA A 71 16.25 -0.56 -1.55
C ALA A 71 16.43 -0.44 -3.07
N SER A 72 17.62 -0.74 -3.61
CA SER A 72 17.88 -0.62 -5.05
C SER A 72 17.04 -1.60 -5.88
N ALA A 73 16.87 -2.84 -5.40
CA ALA A 73 16.04 -3.86 -6.05
C ALA A 73 14.55 -3.52 -5.95
N ALA A 74 14.08 -3.04 -4.79
CA ALA A 74 12.70 -2.57 -4.61
C ALA A 74 12.40 -1.36 -5.51
N ARG A 75 13.35 -0.41 -5.63
CA ARG A 75 13.22 0.76 -6.52
C ARG A 75 13.13 0.33 -7.97
N ARG A 76 14.00 -0.60 -8.41
CA ARG A 76 13.92 -1.14 -9.78
C ARG A 76 12.55 -1.72 -10.05
N PHE A 77 12.08 -2.63 -9.22
CA PHE A 77 10.77 -3.25 -9.35
C PHE A 77 9.64 -2.21 -9.41
N ALA A 78 9.67 -1.22 -8.52
CA ALA A 78 8.64 -0.18 -8.46
C ALA A 78 8.65 0.76 -9.68
N ILE A 79 9.84 1.10 -10.21
CA ILE A 79 9.98 1.96 -11.41
C ILE A 79 9.52 1.21 -12.66
N GLU A 80 9.89 -0.06 -12.83
CA GLU A 80 9.39 -0.89 -13.93
C GLU A 80 7.86 -1.04 -13.86
N THR A 81 7.33 -1.30 -12.67
CA THR A 81 5.87 -1.36 -12.42
C THR A 81 5.20 -0.04 -12.79
N LEU A 82 5.71 1.09 -12.30
CA LEU A 82 5.19 2.42 -12.62
C LEU A 82 5.16 2.66 -14.13
N THR A 83 6.22 2.28 -14.83
CA THR A 83 6.36 2.43 -16.28
C THR A 83 5.32 1.61 -17.03
N MET A 84 5.12 0.35 -16.64
CA MET A 84 4.06 -0.51 -17.20
C MET A 84 2.67 0.07 -16.98
N LEU A 85 2.36 0.49 -15.74
CA LEU A 85 1.05 1.05 -15.39
C LEU A 85 0.75 2.38 -16.08
N MET A 86 1.78 3.12 -16.48
CA MET A 86 1.64 4.39 -17.21
C MET A 86 1.35 4.18 -18.70
N ALA A 87 1.69 3.03 -19.29
CA ALA A 87 1.60 2.79 -20.72
C ALA A 87 0.22 3.09 -21.34
N PRO A 88 -0.93 2.72 -20.76
CA PRO A 88 -2.23 3.04 -21.33
C PRO A 88 -2.58 4.54 -21.36
N ILE A 89 -1.90 5.34 -20.55
CA ILE A 89 -2.18 6.78 -20.37
C ILE A 89 -1.19 7.62 -21.18
N ALA A 90 0.08 7.24 -21.17
CA ALA A 90 1.15 7.97 -21.84
C ALA A 90 2.15 7.01 -22.52
N PRO A 91 1.73 6.31 -23.59
CA PRO A 91 2.49 5.20 -24.18
C PRO A 91 3.88 5.59 -24.66
N HIS A 92 4.04 6.73 -25.33
CA HIS A 92 5.34 7.13 -25.86
C HIS A 92 6.38 7.39 -24.73
N ILE A 93 5.96 8.03 -23.64
CA ILE A 93 6.84 8.27 -22.51
C ILE A 93 7.15 6.95 -21.79
N ALA A 94 6.18 6.05 -21.68
CA ALA A 94 6.37 4.75 -21.05
C ALA A 94 7.34 3.88 -21.84
N GLU A 95 7.25 3.84 -23.18
CA GLU A 95 8.19 3.11 -24.05
C GLU A 95 9.62 3.66 -23.90
N GLU A 96 9.79 4.97 -23.86
CA GLU A 96 11.12 5.58 -23.68
C GLU A 96 11.69 5.31 -22.29
N MET A 97 10.87 5.38 -21.25
CA MET A 97 11.29 4.98 -19.90
C MET A 97 11.70 3.50 -19.85
N TRP A 98 10.95 2.64 -20.52
CA TRP A 98 11.22 1.20 -20.59
C TRP A 98 12.55 0.91 -21.27
N ALA A 99 12.83 1.59 -22.39
CA ALA A 99 14.11 1.52 -23.07
C ALA A 99 15.27 2.04 -22.21
N ASN A 100 15.08 3.17 -21.50
CA ASN A 100 16.08 3.72 -20.56
C ASN A 100 16.40 2.76 -19.40
N LEU A 101 15.42 1.96 -18.97
CA LEU A 101 15.64 0.91 -17.98
C LEU A 101 16.41 -0.30 -18.52
N GLY A 102 16.77 -0.29 -19.81
CA GLY A 102 17.62 -1.26 -20.47
C GLY A 102 16.88 -2.43 -21.15
N HIS A 103 15.56 -2.36 -21.28
CA HIS A 103 14.78 -3.40 -21.94
C HIS A 103 14.85 -3.30 -23.47
N ASP A 104 15.13 -4.41 -24.15
CA ASP A 104 15.23 -4.46 -25.62
C ASP A 104 13.88 -4.62 -26.33
N LYS A 105 12.86 -5.12 -25.61
CA LYS A 105 11.52 -5.33 -26.19
C LYS A 105 10.64 -4.13 -25.89
N MET A 106 9.77 -3.80 -26.85
CA MET A 106 8.76 -2.77 -26.64
C MET A 106 7.82 -3.14 -25.48
N LEU A 107 7.52 -2.17 -24.65
CA LEU A 107 6.61 -2.31 -23.50
C LEU A 107 5.21 -2.77 -23.96
N ALA A 108 4.75 -2.34 -25.12
CA ALA A 108 3.47 -2.76 -25.69
C ALA A 108 3.32 -4.28 -25.88
N HIS A 109 4.44 -5.03 -25.89
CA HIS A 109 4.44 -6.50 -26.00
C HIS A 109 4.66 -7.20 -24.64
N VAL A 110 4.77 -6.44 -23.56
CA VAL A 110 4.92 -6.97 -22.21
C VAL A 110 3.52 -7.21 -21.62
N ALA A 111 3.36 -8.33 -20.95
CA ALA A 111 2.08 -8.63 -20.28
C ALA A 111 1.81 -7.59 -19.17
N TRP A 112 0.52 -7.24 -19.01
CA TRP A 112 0.10 -6.37 -17.91
C TRP A 112 0.49 -6.98 -16.56
N PRO A 113 1.02 -6.18 -15.61
CA PRO A 113 1.45 -6.71 -14.33
C PRO A 113 0.26 -7.21 -13.50
N VAL A 114 0.48 -8.29 -12.77
CA VAL A 114 -0.52 -8.88 -11.87
C VAL A 114 -0.09 -8.64 -10.44
N ALA A 115 -1.01 -8.13 -9.63
CA ALA A 115 -0.77 -7.91 -8.23
C ALA A 115 -0.75 -9.24 -7.46
N ASP A 116 0.21 -9.39 -6.55
CA ASP A 116 0.20 -10.51 -5.60
C ASP A 116 -0.78 -10.18 -4.45
N PRO A 117 -1.83 -10.99 -4.24
CA PRO A 117 -2.79 -10.76 -3.16
C PRO A 117 -2.15 -10.70 -1.77
N ALA A 118 -1.07 -11.46 -1.54
CA ALA A 118 -0.35 -11.42 -0.26
C ALA A 118 0.34 -10.08 -0.01
N MET A 119 0.74 -9.37 -1.07
CA MET A 119 1.37 -8.05 -0.97
C MET A 119 0.35 -6.92 -0.81
N ILE A 120 -0.90 -7.13 -1.22
CA ILE A 120 -1.98 -6.15 -1.10
C ILE A 120 -2.64 -6.23 0.27
N ALA A 121 -2.67 -7.41 0.89
CA ALA A 121 -3.27 -7.61 2.19
C ALA A 121 -2.66 -6.62 3.19
N GLU A 122 -3.50 -5.81 3.80
CA GLU A 122 -3.08 -4.95 4.89
C GLU A 122 -2.95 -5.81 6.13
N ASP A 123 -1.73 -5.94 6.65
CA ASP A 123 -1.47 -6.66 7.89
C ASP A 123 -2.06 -5.90 9.09
N ILE A 124 -2.22 -4.57 8.96
CA ILE A 124 -2.78 -3.69 9.99
C ILE A 124 -4.03 -3.00 9.44
N VAL A 125 -5.10 -3.04 10.20
CA VAL A 125 -6.37 -2.35 9.91
C VAL A 125 -6.66 -1.32 11.00
N GLU A 126 -7.13 -0.14 10.61
CA GLU A 126 -7.63 0.86 11.55
C GLU A 126 -9.10 0.59 11.84
N ILE A 127 -9.41 0.31 13.11
CA ILE A 127 -10.75 -0.09 13.57
C ILE A 127 -11.33 1.03 14.42
N GLY A 128 -12.53 1.48 14.07
CA GLY A 128 -13.26 2.47 14.87
C GLY A 128 -13.70 1.89 16.21
N VAL A 129 -13.44 2.63 17.31
CA VAL A 129 -13.88 2.27 18.66
C VAL A 129 -15.05 3.17 19.07
N GLN A 130 -16.18 2.54 19.31
CA GLN A 130 -17.42 3.21 19.76
C GLN A 130 -17.63 3.00 21.26
N VAL A 131 -18.26 3.98 21.88
CA VAL A 131 -18.86 3.86 23.22
C VAL A 131 -20.35 4.16 23.07
N ASN A 132 -21.20 3.20 23.45
CA ASN A 132 -22.65 3.26 23.29
C ASN A 132 -23.09 3.69 21.86
N GLY A 133 -22.43 3.10 20.82
CA GLY A 133 -22.74 3.34 19.41
C GLY A 133 -22.19 4.64 18.82
N LYS A 134 -21.47 5.47 19.60
CA LYS A 134 -20.83 6.70 19.10
C LYS A 134 -19.34 6.52 18.98
N LEU A 135 -18.76 6.82 17.80
CA LEU A 135 -17.32 6.77 17.56
C LEU A 135 -16.59 7.71 18.53
N ARG A 136 -15.58 7.19 19.23
CA ARG A 136 -14.82 7.92 20.26
C ARG A 136 -13.31 7.88 20.05
N ASP A 137 -12.82 6.84 19.38
CA ASP A 137 -11.41 6.67 19.11
C ASP A 137 -11.22 5.70 17.92
N THR A 138 -9.97 5.47 17.51
CA THR A 138 -9.57 4.43 16.57
C THR A 138 -8.41 3.63 17.15
N VAL A 139 -8.28 2.38 16.73
CA VAL A 139 -7.19 1.49 17.10
C VAL A 139 -6.67 0.76 15.87
N SER A 140 -5.35 0.71 15.72
CA SER A 140 -4.68 -0.06 14.68
C SER A 140 -4.38 -1.46 15.21
N LEU A 141 -4.90 -2.47 14.56
CA LEU A 141 -4.72 -3.88 14.92
C LEU A 141 -4.31 -4.69 13.71
N GLU A 142 -3.63 -5.81 13.94
CA GLU A 142 -3.42 -6.78 12.88
C GLU A 142 -4.76 -7.24 12.31
N ARG A 143 -4.77 -7.48 10.99
CA ARG A 143 -5.95 -8.04 10.32
C ARG A 143 -6.33 -9.37 10.99
N ASP A 144 -7.60 -9.54 11.24
CA ASP A 144 -8.16 -10.73 11.89
C ASP A 144 -7.67 -10.98 13.33
N ALA A 145 -7.14 -9.95 14.01
CA ALA A 145 -6.82 -10.02 15.43
C ALA A 145 -7.95 -10.69 16.22
N ASP A 146 -7.59 -11.50 17.20
CA ASP A 146 -8.57 -12.18 18.05
C ASP A 146 -9.38 -11.16 18.89
N GLU A 147 -10.54 -11.62 19.39
CA GLU A 147 -11.45 -10.75 20.11
C GLU A 147 -10.86 -10.21 21.42
N ASP A 148 -10.00 -10.97 22.09
CA ASP A 148 -9.41 -10.58 23.36
C ASP A 148 -8.35 -9.50 23.14
N THR A 149 -7.51 -9.65 22.12
CA THR A 149 -6.54 -8.63 21.69
C THR A 149 -7.26 -7.33 21.28
N ALA A 150 -8.31 -7.45 20.46
CA ALA A 150 -9.08 -6.30 20.01
C ALA A 150 -9.80 -5.58 21.16
N ARG A 151 -10.34 -6.35 22.12
CA ARG A 151 -10.97 -5.83 23.35
C ARG A 151 -9.99 -5.08 24.21
N ALA A 152 -8.82 -5.69 24.51
CA ALA A 152 -7.78 -5.08 25.33
C ALA A 152 -7.32 -3.75 24.72
N ALA A 153 -6.96 -3.76 23.45
CA ALA A 153 -6.48 -2.58 22.74
C ALA A 153 -7.53 -1.44 22.69
N ALA A 154 -8.82 -1.78 22.54
CA ALA A 154 -9.89 -0.78 22.56
C ALA A 154 -10.09 -0.13 23.94
N LEU A 155 -9.96 -0.91 25.03
CA LEU A 155 -10.15 -0.40 26.39
C LEU A 155 -8.98 0.50 26.87
N GLU A 156 -7.82 0.38 26.27
CA GLU A 156 -6.64 1.23 26.53
C GLU A 156 -6.70 2.59 25.79
N ARG A 157 -7.67 2.79 24.88
CA ARG A 157 -7.75 4.03 24.12
C ARG A 157 -8.20 5.22 24.98
N PRO A 158 -7.49 6.37 24.92
CA PRO A 158 -7.82 7.55 25.73
C PRO A 158 -9.28 8.03 25.56
N GLY A 159 -9.80 7.92 24.30
CA GLY A 159 -11.17 8.26 23.99
C GLY A 159 -12.20 7.35 24.67
N VAL A 160 -11.84 6.09 24.95
CA VAL A 160 -12.71 5.12 25.67
C VAL A 160 -12.60 5.30 27.16
N ILE A 161 -11.38 5.38 27.69
CA ILE A 161 -11.11 5.55 29.15
C ILE A 161 -11.88 6.74 29.72
N ARG A 162 -11.92 7.86 28.98
CA ARG A 162 -12.66 9.07 29.38
C ARG A 162 -14.15 8.82 29.59
N TYR A 163 -14.77 7.91 28.82
CA TYR A 163 -16.19 7.60 28.91
C TYR A 163 -16.51 6.46 29.86
N LEU A 164 -15.53 5.66 30.23
CA LEU A 164 -15.69 4.62 31.27
C LEU A 164 -15.72 5.20 32.68
N GLU A 165 -15.13 6.37 32.92
CA GLU A 165 -15.10 7.05 34.22
C GLU A 165 -14.69 6.11 35.38
N GLY A 166 -13.79 5.15 35.10
CA GLY A 166 -13.34 4.13 36.06
C GLY A 166 -14.30 2.94 36.25
N GLN A 167 -15.39 2.87 35.51
CA GLN A 167 -16.30 1.72 35.53
C GLN A 167 -15.88 0.63 34.54
N SER A 168 -16.19 -0.62 34.85
CA SER A 168 -16.00 -1.71 33.90
C SER A 168 -17.12 -1.72 32.85
N PRO A 169 -16.79 -2.00 31.57
CA PRO A 169 -17.81 -2.08 30.53
C PRO A 169 -18.76 -3.26 30.81
N LYS A 170 -20.05 -3.09 30.56
CA LYS A 170 -21.03 -4.18 30.62
C LYS A 170 -20.82 -5.22 29.53
N LYS A 171 -20.44 -4.75 28.35
CA LYS A 171 -20.20 -5.62 27.19
C LYS A 171 -19.26 -4.92 26.21
N VAL A 172 -18.38 -5.69 25.55
CA VAL A 172 -17.60 -5.24 24.40
C VAL A 172 -17.95 -6.14 23.22
N ILE A 173 -18.41 -5.53 22.15
CA ILE A 173 -18.81 -6.22 20.91
C ILE A 173 -17.74 -5.94 19.87
N VAL A 174 -17.06 -6.97 19.42
CA VAL A 174 -16.02 -6.88 18.39
C VAL A 174 -16.58 -7.39 17.06
N VAL A 175 -16.53 -6.55 16.03
CA VAL A 175 -16.77 -6.95 14.65
C VAL A 175 -15.42 -6.87 13.95
N LYS A 176 -14.83 -8.01 13.66
CA LYS A 176 -13.46 -8.13 13.11
C LYS A 176 -13.23 -7.18 11.93
N ASN A 177 -12.07 -6.52 11.94
CA ASN A 177 -11.61 -5.60 10.91
C ASN A 177 -12.54 -4.40 10.63
N ARG A 178 -13.54 -4.15 11.47
CA ARG A 178 -14.56 -3.15 11.15
C ARG A 178 -14.86 -2.19 12.29
N ILE A 179 -15.25 -2.69 13.46
CA ILE A 179 -15.67 -1.83 14.56
C ILE A 179 -15.60 -2.57 15.89
N ILE A 180 -15.29 -1.84 16.96
CA ILE A 180 -15.40 -2.32 18.34
C ILE A 180 -16.37 -1.39 19.07
N ASN A 181 -17.42 -1.93 19.68
CA ASN A 181 -18.38 -1.15 20.45
C ASN A 181 -18.36 -1.54 21.94
N VAL A 182 -17.99 -0.57 22.76
CA VAL A 182 -17.95 -0.69 24.22
C VAL A 182 -19.28 -0.19 24.77
N VAL A 183 -19.99 -1.04 25.50
CA VAL A 183 -21.28 -0.71 26.15
C VAL A 183 -21.02 -0.49 27.65
N VAL A 184 -21.41 0.65 28.14
CA VAL A 184 -21.28 1.08 29.54
C VAL A 184 -22.63 1.05 30.23
#